data_a8cb24aa594b740c66626129f838570c
#
_entry.id   a8cb24aa594b740c66626129f838570c
#
_cell.length_a   1.000
_cell.length_b   1.000
_cell.length_c   1.000
_cell.angle_alpha   90.00
_cell.angle_beta   90.00
_cell.angle_gamma   90.00
#
_symmetry.space_group_name_H-M   'P 1'
#
loop_
_entity.id
_entity.type
_entity.pdbx_description
1 polymer ?
#
loop_
_entity_poly.entity_id
_entity_poly.type
_entity_poly.pdbx_seq_one_letter_code
_entity_poly.pdbx_strand_id
1 'polypeptide(L)'
;MSAASAAVAPAPSRLRLGPLVLIAPAAILLAVFLVIPYLNILLMSFRAPGQGTPYGEGFTIANYLRFFSDGFYIRQVANTLWIGFLCTAICLVVGFPVAWQLARGSPRFRAIGYGLVLSPLLVGIVIRSYGWTILLGNNGLXXXTLTNIGLIEGPLPLMYNALGIVIALVHVFLPFMILPLMAEIQGVDPSLETAARSLGASRLTAFRRVTLPLCMPGIQAGCILVFVLSLSAYVTPSLIGGLRVKTMAVTVVDALIDTFQWPWGSALALILSVTGALIVVLFARLTRMKWKVART
;
A
#
# COMPACT_ATOMS: atom_id res chain seq x y z
N MET A 1 -60.32 12.59 -32.98
CA MET A 1 -59.59 11.31 -33.16
C MET A 1 -58.41 11.34 -32.21
N SER A 2 -58.57 10.66 -31.07
CA SER A 2 -57.56 10.61 -29.97
C SER A 2 -56.72 9.34 -30.17
N ALA A 3 -55.44 9.50 -30.52
CA ALA A 3 -54.51 8.38 -30.57
C ALA A 3 -54.06 8.05 -29.13
N ALA A 4 -54.57 6.95 -28.60
CA ALA A 4 -54.12 6.43 -27.31
C ALA A 4 -52.66 5.95 -27.41
N SER A 5 -51.75 6.65 -26.73
CA SER A 5 -50.36 6.22 -26.56
C SER A 5 -50.35 4.95 -25.70
N ALA A 6 -50.11 3.80 -26.30
CA ALA A 6 -49.95 2.55 -25.57
C ALA A 6 -48.58 2.60 -24.84
N ALA A 7 -48.64 2.74 -23.51
CA ALA A 7 -47.42 2.62 -22.68
C ALA A 7 -46.85 1.20 -22.78
N VAL A 8 -45.69 1.09 -23.39
CA VAL A 8 -44.97 -0.19 -23.47
C VAL A 8 -44.43 -0.52 -22.08
N ALA A 9 -44.97 -1.56 -21.46
CA ALA A 9 -44.51 -2.05 -20.17
C ALA A 9 -43.04 -2.48 -20.30
N PRO A 10 -42.17 -2.10 -19.33
CA PRO A 10 -40.76 -2.55 -19.39
C PRO A 10 -40.70 -4.08 -19.31
N ALA A 11 -39.98 -4.67 -20.24
CA ALA A 11 -39.79 -6.13 -20.28
C ALA A 11 -39.06 -6.57 -18.99
N PRO A 12 -39.46 -7.70 -18.39
CA PRO A 12 -38.78 -8.19 -17.20
C PRO A 12 -37.31 -8.41 -17.48
N SER A 13 -36.45 -7.87 -16.63
CA SER A 13 -35.00 -8.03 -16.74
C SER A 13 -34.65 -9.50 -16.47
N ARG A 14 -34.60 -10.31 -17.51
CA ARG A 14 -34.10 -11.68 -17.41
C ARG A 14 -32.65 -11.60 -17.00
N LEU A 15 -32.32 -12.14 -15.82
CA LEU A 15 -30.94 -12.34 -15.39
C LEU A 15 -30.20 -13.02 -16.55
N ARG A 16 -29.32 -12.27 -17.21
CA ARG A 16 -28.51 -12.79 -18.30
C ARG A 16 -27.49 -13.75 -17.70
N LEU A 17 -27.84 -15.03 -17.63
CA LEU A 17 -26.99 -16.10 -17.08
C LEU A 17 -25.69 -16.28 -17.89
N GLY A 18 -25.69 -15.90 -19.17
CA GLY A 18 -24.52 -16.04 -20.04
C GLY A 18 -23.24 -15.41 -19.48
N PRO A 19 -23.23 -14.11 -19.12
CA PRO A 19 -22.02 -13.51 -18.54
C PRO A 19 -21.60 -14.14 -17.21
N LEU A 20 -22.58 -14.56 -16.39
CA LEU A 20 -22.28 -15.21 -15.10
C LEU A 20 -21.61 -16.57 -15.29
N VAL A 21 -22.04 -17.36 -16.26
CA VAL A 21 -21.44 -18.66 -16.59
C VAL A 21 -20.00 -18.49 -17.08
N LEU A 22 -19.74 -17.43 -17.88
CA LEU A 22 -18.39 -17.14 -18.38
C LEU A 22 -17.42 -16.71 -17.26
N ILE A 23 -17.92 -15.99 -16.25
CA ILE A 23 -17.10 -15.50 -15.13
C ILE A 23 -16.96 -16.59 -14.05
N ALA A 24 -17.90 -17.53 -13.97
CA ALA A 24 -17.97 -18.52 -12.89
C ALA A 24 -16.67 -19.32 -12.66
N PRO A 25 -15.98 -19.85 -13.68
CA PRO A 25 -14.74 -20.61 -13.42
C PRO A 25 -13.67 -19.76 -12.74
N ALA A 26 -13.46 -18.51 -13.19
CA ALA A 26 -12.49 -17.60 -12.58
C ALA A 26 -12.91 -17.20 -11.16
N ALA A 27 -14.20 -16.92 -10.96
CA ALA A 27 -14.74 -16.57 -9.65
C ALA A 27 -14.62 -17.71 -8.64
N ILE A 28 -14.91 -18.94 -9.07
CA ILE A 28 -14.76 -20.13 -8.22
C ILE A 28 -13.29 -20.34 -7.84
N LEU A 29 -12.39 -20.24 -8.81
CA LEU A 29 -10.96 -20.40 -8.56
C LEU A 29 -10.47 -19.35 -7.55
N LEU A 30 -10.82 -18.09 -7.76
CA LEU A 30 -10.49 -17.01 -6.82
C LEU A 30 -11.09 -17.26 -5.43
N ALA A 31 -12.35 -17.68 -5.37
CA ALA A 31 -13.02 -17.95 -4.09
C ALA A 31 -12.31 -19.10 -3.34
N VAL A 32 -12.00 -20.19 -4.02
CA VAL A 32 -11.32 -21.35 -3.42
C VAL A 32 -9.93 -20.95 -2.91
N PHE A 33 -9.09 -20.34 -3.75
CA PHE A 33 -7.71 -20.02 -3.40
C PHE A 33 -7.55 -18.81 -2.49
N LEU A 34 -8.58 -17.99 -2.33
CA LEU A 34 -8.54 -16.85 -1.42
C LEU A 34 -9.33 -17.17 -0.14
N VAL A 35 -10.58 -17.58 -0.25
CA VAL A 35 -11.47 -17.74 0.93
C VAL A 35 -10.99 -18.88 1.82
N ILE A 36 -10.62 -20.05 1.25
CA ILE A 36 -10.23 -21.22 2.06
C ILE A 36 -8.99 -20.93 2.92
N PRO A 37 -7.86 -20.37 2.39
CA PRO A 37 -6.72 -20.03 3.24
C PRO A 37 -7.07 -19.00 4.31
N TYR A 38 -7.87 -17.96 3.98
CA TYR A 38 -8.25 -16.95 4.97
C TYR A 38 -9.13 -17.53 6.07
N LEU A 39 -10.06 -18.44 5.73
CA LEU A 39 -10.87 -19.15 6.73
C LEU A 39 -9.99 -20.03 7.61
N ASN A 40 -8.97 -20.68 7.03
CA ASN A 40 -8.03 -21.49 7.80
C ASN A 40 -7.26 -20.63 8.81
N ILE A 41 -6.74 -19.46 8.38
CA ILE A 41 -6.06 -18.51 9.29
C ILE A 41 -7.03 -18.05 10.39
N LEU A 42 -8.28 -17.75 10.03
CA LEU A 42 -9.30 -17.34 10.99
C LEU A 42 -9.56 -18.44 12.03
N LEU A 43 -9.78 -19.69 11.58
CA LEU A 43 -9.98 -20.82 12.49
C LEU A 43 -8.75 -21.08 13.35
N MET A 44 -7.55 -21.02 12.75
CA MET A 44 -6.29 -21.24 13.44
C MET A 44 -6.05 -20.18 14.53
N SER A 45 -6.46 -18.94 14.33
CA SER A 45 -6.28 -17.85 15.31
C SER A 45 -7.04 -18.10 16.62
N PHE A 46 -8.10 -18.91 16.58
CA PHE A 46 -8.88 -19.29 17.75
C PHE A 46 -8.43 -20.62 18.36
N ARG A 47 -7.48 -21.35 17.77
CA ARG A 47 -6.96 -22.59 18.34
C ARG A 47 -6.13 -22.32 19.60
N ALA A 48 -6.15 -23.26 20.52
CA ALA A 48 -5.30 -23.22 21.71
C ALA A 48 -3.82 -23.40 21.32
N PRO A 49 -2.88 -22.77 22.04
CA PRO A 49 -1.46 -23.02 21.80
C PRO A 49 -1.11 -24.48 22.10
N GLY A 50 -0.24 -25.06 21.28
CA GLY A 50 0.22 -26.43 21.46
C GLY A 50 1.40 -26.54 22.43
N GLN A 51 1.56 -27.69 23.06
CA GLN A 51 2.74 -28.05 23.82
C GLN A 51 3.53 -29.11 23.03
N GLY A 52 4.58 -28.65 22.34
CA GLY A 52 5.36 -29.52 21.45
C GLY A 52 4.71 -29.79 20.10
N THR A 53 3.57 -29.17 19.83
CA THR A 53 2.84 -29.24 18.55
C THR A 53 2.54 -27.81 18.08
N PRO A 54 2.36 -27.60 16.76
CA PRO A 54 2.09 -26.24 16.26
C PRO A 54 0.79 -25.61 16.81
N TYR A 55 -0.17 -26.43 17.23
CA TYR A 55 -1.44 -25.98 17.85
C TYR A 55 -2.00 -27.07 18.74
N GLY A 56 -2.77 -26.68 19.76
CA GLY A 56 -3.43 -27.58 20.68
C GLY A 56 -4.88 -27.86 20.30
N GLU A 57 -5.53 -28.71 21.08
CA GLU A 57 -6.95 -29.03 20.93
C GLU A 57 -7.81 -27.92 21.57
N GLY A 58 -8.99 -27.72 20.96
CA GLY A 58 -9.97 -26.74 21.45
C GLY A 58 -9.80 -25.34 20.88
N PHE A 59 -10.75 -24.49 21.22
CA PHE A 59 -10.82 -23.10 20.79
C PHE A 59 -10.70 -22.15 21.98
N THR A 60 -10.03 -21.03 21.79
CA THR A 60 -9.78 -20.04 22.85
C THR A 60 -9.69 -18.63 22.25
N ILE A 61 -10.02 -17.64 23.04
CA ILE A 61 -9.75 -16.22 22.71
C ILE A 61 -8.44 -15.73 23.36
N ALA A 62 -7.69 -16.61 24.00
CA ALA A 62 -6.47 -16.26 24.74
C ALA A 62 -5.43 -15.53 23.89
N ASN A 63 -5.32 -15.87 22.59
CA ASN A 63 -4.40 -15.20 21.66
C ASN A 63 -4.72 -13.71 21.55
N TYR A 64 -6.00 -13.37 21.44
CA TYR A 64 -6.45 -11.96 21.36
C TYR A 64 -6.27 -11.25 22.71
N LEU A 65 -6.62 -11.91 23.82
CA LEU A 65 -6.40 -11.33 25.14
C LEU A 65 -4.91 -11.05 25.39
N ARG A 66 -4.04 -11.99 25.02
CA ARG A 66 -2.59 -11.81 25.08
C ARG A 66 -2.14 -10.58 24.31
N PHE A 67 -2.65 -10.38 23.08
CA PHE A 67 -2.31 -9.20 22.25
C PHE A 67 -2.71 -7.90 22.97
N PHE A 68 -3.95 -7.81 23.47
CA PHE A 68 -4.47 -6.57 24.05
C PHE A 68 -3.95 -6.30 25.46
N SER A 69 -3.47 -7.34 26.19
CA SER A 69 -2.91 -7.16 27.53
C SER A 69 -1.43 -6.76 27.50
N ASP A 70 -0.74 -6.93 26.37
CA ASP A 70 0.68 -6.63 26.26
C ASP A 70 0.90 -5.41 25.37
N GLY A 71 1.23 -4.27 25.99
CA GLY A 71 1.51 -3.02 25.30
C GLY A 71 2.64 -3.09 24.28
N PHE A 72 3.47 -4.11 24.34
CA PHE A 72 4.54 -4.32 23.34
C PHE A 72 3.95 -4.52 21.94
N TYR A 73 2.93 -5.40 21.81
CA TYR A 73 2.33 -5.70 20.49
C TYR A 73 1.52 -4.52 19.96
N ILE A 74 0.82 -3.80 20.85
CA ILE A 74 0.08 -2.58 20.46
C ILE A 74 1.06 -1.54 19.89
N ARG A 75 2.19 -1.32 20.57
CA ARG A 75 3.24 -0.40 20.13
C ARG A 75 3.83 -0.85 18.79
N GLN A 76 3.97 -2.16 18.60
CA GLN A 76 4.52 -2.72 17.36
C GLN A 76 3.57 -2.49 16.17
N VAL A 77 2.24 -2.66 16.36
CA VAL A 77 1.25 -2.30 15.34
C VAL A 77 1.35 -0.80 15.03
N ALA A 78 1.39 0.05 16.06
CA ALA A 78 1.50 1.51 15.90
C ALA A 78 2.76 1.88 15.10
N ASN A 79 3.90 1.27 15.40
CA ASN A 79 5.15 1.51 14.66
C ASN A 79 5.03 1.05 13.20
N THR A 80 4.40 -0.09 12.96
CA THR A 80 4.18 -0.61 11.60
C THR A 80 3.31 0.36 10.79
N LEU A 81 2.22 0.83 11.40
CA LEU A 81 1.32 1.82 10.78
C LEU A 81 2.06 3.12 10.51
N TRP A 82 2.89 3.58 11.45
CA TRP A 82 3.69 4.79 11.31
C TRP A 82 4.69 4.68 10.15
N ILE A 83 5.41 3.54 10.06
CA ILE A 83 6.34 3.25 8.95
C ILE A 83 5.58 3.26 7.61
N GLY A 84 4.43 2.57 7.56
CA GLY A 84 3.60 2.53 6.35
C GLY A 84 3.08 3.89 5.94
N PHE A 85 2.60 4.69 6.90
CA PHE A 85 2.14 6.05 6.66
C PHE A 85 3.27 6.94 6.15
N LEU A 86 4.44 6.89 6.80
CA LEU A 86 5.60 7.73 6.43
C LEU A 86 6.12 7.34 5.04
N CYS A 87 6.21 6.04 4.76
CA CYS A 87 6.58 5.53 3.43
C CYS A 87 5.61 6.05 2.36
N THR A 88 4.29 5.95 2.62
CA THR A 88 3.25 6.41 1.68
C THR A 88 3.34 7.91 1.45
N ALA A 89 3.52 8.71 2.51
CA ALA A 89 3.62 10.16 2.41
C ALA A 89 4.86 10.57 1.59
N ILE A 90 6.01 9.94 1.85
CA ILE A 90 7.24 10.24 1.09
C ILE A 90 7.09 9.81 -0.37
N CYS A 91 6.52 8.60 -0.62
CA CYS A 91 6.25 8.14 -1.98
C CYS A 91 5.34 9.11 -2.74
N LEU A 92 4.34 9.69 -2.07
CA LEU A 92 3.45 10.68 -2.69
C LEU A 92 4.19 11.97 -3.01
N VAL A 93 4.96 12.51 -2.04
CA VAL A 93 5.70 13.78 -2.21
C VAL A 93 6.76 13.65 -3.33
N VAL A 94 7.48 12.54 -3.37
CA VAL A 94 8.52 12.29 -4.39
C VAL A 94 7.90 11.81 -5.71
N GLY A 95 6.91 10.95 -5.63
CA GLY A 95 6.29 10.31 -6.80
C GLY A 95 5.41 11.26 -7.60
N PHE A 96 4.70 12.21 -6.95
CA PHE A 96 3.80 13.13 -7.65
C PHE A 96 4.53 13.98 -8.70
N PRO A 97 5.64 14.71 -8.36
CA PRO A 97 6.35 15.47 -9.39
C PRO A 97 6.96 14.60 -10.49
N VAL A 98 7.43 13.38 -10.16
CA VAL A 98 7.93 12.45 -11.18
C VAL A 98 6.79 12.01 -12.11
N ALA A 99 5.66 11.60 -11.55
CA ALA A 99 4.47 11.21 -12.32
C ALA A 99 3.98 12.36 -13.20
N TRP A 100 4.00 13.60 -12.68
CA TRP A 100 3.60 14.80 -13.40
C TRP A 100 4.47 15.02 -14.64
N GLN A 101 5.80 14.98 -14.45
CA GLN A 101 6.74 15.21 -15.55
C GLN A 101 6.64 14.11 -16.61
N LEU A 102 6.46 12.85 -16.18
CA LEU A 102 6.30 11.73 -17.12
C LEU A 102 4.97 11.83 -17.87
N ALA A 103 3.89 12.20 -17.20
CA ALA A 103 2.56 12.31 -17.83
C ALA A 103 2.50 13.42 -18.87
N ARG A 104 3.15 14.56 -18.60
CA ARG A 104 3.14 15.76 -19.44
C ARG A 104 4.33 15.85 -20.39
N GLY A 105 5.31 14.97 -20.27
CA GLY A 105 6.52 14.98 -21.07
C GLY A 105 6.33 14.43 -22.48
N SER A 106 7.36 14.59 -23.31
CA SER A 106 7.36 14.08 -24.69
C SER A 106 7.27 12.54 -24.68
N PRO A 107 6.80 11.93 -25.79
CA PRO A 107 6.70 10.46 -25.86
C PRO A 107 8.02 9.72 -25.57
N ARG A 108 9.14 10.27 -26.06
CA ARG A 108 10.47 9.67 -25.80
C ARG A 108 10.85 9.75 -24.33
N PHE A 109 10.66 10.93 -23.73
CA PHE A 109 10.95 11.15 -22.30
C PHE A 109 10.09 10.21 -21.44
N ARG A 110 8.82 10.07 -21.79
CA ARG A 110 7.88 9.18 -21.12
C ARG A 110 8.33 7.71 -21.22
N ALA A 111 8.73 7.25 -22.40
CA ALA A 111 9.17 5.87 -22.61
C ALA A 111 10.42 5.55 -21.78
N ILE A 112 11.41 6.45 -21.80
CA ILE A 112 12.64 6.29 -20.99
C ILE A 112 12.32 6.30 -19.51
N GLY A 113 11.50 7.26 -19.06
CA GLY A 113 11.10 7.38 -17.66
C GLY A 113 10.30 6.18 -17.18
N TYR A 114 9.43 5.63 -18.02
CA TYR A 114 8.72 4.38 -17.73
C TYR A 114 9.70 3.23 -17.48
N GLY A 115 10.69 3.09 -18.37
CA GLY A 115 11.72 2.07 -18.21
C GLY A 115 12.50 2.23 -16.91
N LEU A 116 12.88 3.47 -16.56
CA LEU A 116 13.61 3.77 -15.32
C LEU A 116 12.77 3.49 -14.09
N VAL A 117 11.48 3.86 -14.09
CA VAL A 117 10.56 3.61 -12.96
C VAL A 117 10.31 2.11 -12.77
N LEU A 118 10.19 1.35 -13.89
CA LEU A 118 9.92 -0.08 -13.81
C LEU A 118 11.18 -0.92 -13.57
N SER A 119 12.37 -0.42 -13.93
CA SER A 119 13.62 -1.21 -13.85
C SER A 119 13.87 -1.78 -12.45
N PRO A 120 13.60 -1.08 -11.32
CA PRO A 120 13.80 -1.70 -10.02
C PRO A 120 12.88 -2.91 -9.78
N LEU A 121 11.71 -2.95 -10.42
CA LEU A 121 10.77 -4.07 -10.24
C LEU A 121 11.30 -5.37 -10.86
N LEU A 122 12.24 -5.28 -11.82
CA LEU A 122 12.86 -6.43 -12.45
C LEU A 122 13.91 -7.10 -11.55
N VAL A 123 14.37 -6.39 -10.51
CA VAL A 123 15.33 -6.90 -9.54
C VAL A 123 14.55 -7.47 -8.34
N GLY A 124 14.85 -8.68 -7.93
CA GLY A 124 14.19 -9.33 -6.80
C GLY A 124 14.31 -8.52 -5.50
N ILE A 125 13.26 -8.54 -4.69
CA ILE A 125 13.18 -7.75 -3.46
C ILE A 125 14.32 -8.08 -2.47
N VAL A 126 14.76 -9.33 -2.42
CA VAL A 126 15.84 -9.77 -1.53
C VAL A 126 17.15 -9.08 -1.93
N ILE A 127 17.49 -9.12 -3.23
CA ILE A 127 18.71 -8.50 -3.76
C ILE A 127 18.71 -6.99 -3.48
N ARG A 128 17.59 -6.33 -3.74
CA ARG A 128 17.44 -4.89 -3.46
C ARG A 128 17.61 -4.57 -1.98
N SER A 129 17.02 -5.39 -1.10
CA SER A 129 17.12 -5.18 0.35
C SER A 129 18.56 -5.38 0.83
N TYR A 130 19.29 -6.39 0.30
CA TYR A 130 20.72 -6.55 0.59
C TYR A 130 21.54 -5.35 0.08
N GLY A 131 21.22 -4.84 -1.10
CA GLY A 131 21.86 -3.60 -1.60
C GLY A 131 21.68 -2.45 -0.61
N TRP A 132 20.49 -2.30 -0.05
CA TRP A 132 20.22 -1.26 0.96
C TRP A 132 20.98 -1.51 2.26
N THR A 133 21.18 -2.75 2.72
CA THR A 133 22.00 -3.02 3.92
C THR A 133 23.46 -2.58 3.71
N ILE A 134 23.98 -2.77 2.50
CA ILE A 134 25.34 -2.30 2.16
C ILE A 134 25.40 -0.77 2.11
N LEU A 135 24.39 -0.14 1.48
CA LEU A 135 24.35 1.32 1.33
C LEU A 135 24.15 2.05 2.66
N LEU A 136 23.30 1.51 3.56
CA LEU A 136 22.93 2.12 4.83
C LEU A 136 23.85 1.70 5.99
N GLY A 137 24.75 0.74 5.76
CA GLY A 137 25.71 0.30 6.79
C GLY A 137 26.59 1.44 7.29
N ASN A 138 27.15 1.29 8.48
CA ASN A 138 27.96 2.36 9.11
C ASN A 138 29.16 2.77 8.24
N ASN A 139 29.71 1.84 7.49
CA ASN A 139 30.79 2.09 6.53
C ASN A 139 30.28 2.05 5.09
N GLY A 140 28.98 2.22 4.89
CA GLY A 140 28.34 2.17 3.57
C GLY A 140 28.48 3.49 2.81
N LEU A 141 28.25 3.38 1.52
CA LEU A 141 28.33 4.52 0.61
C LEU A 141 27.54 5.76 1.06
N UNK A 142 26.51 5.52 1.57
CA UNK A 142 25.70 6.57 2.01
C UNK A 142 26.33 7.33 3.10
N UNK A 143 26.95 6.72 4.02
CA UNK A 143 27.57 7.34 5.13
C UNK A 143 28.89 7.87 4.81
N UNK A 144 29.47 7.31 4.03
CA UNK A 144 30.72 7.73 3.60
C UNK A 144 30.71 8.95 2.78
N THR A 145 29.78 9.02 1.88
CA THR A 145 29.63 10.23 1.04
C THR A 145 29.24 11.48 1.87
N LEU A 146 28.25 11.32 2.74
CA LEU A 146 27.74 12.43 3.58
C LEU A 146 28.84 13.01 4.51
N THR A 147 29.69 12.15 5.03
CA THR A 147 30.80 12.58 5.89
C THR A 147 31.86 13.33 5.05
N ASN A 148 32.20 12.80 3.84
CA ASN A 148 33.19 13.40 2.97
C ASN A 148 32.79 14.79 2.47
N ILE A 149 31.49 15.01 2.24
CA ILE A 149 30.99 16.35 1.83
C ILE A 149 30.69 17.27 3.03
N GLY A 150 30.99 16.81 4.25
CA GLY A 150 30.89 17.64 5.46
C GLY A 150 29.46 17.86 5.96
N LEU A 151 28.49 17.08 5.50
CA LEU A 151 27.10 17.21 5.93
C LEU A 151 26.83 16.56 7.29
N ILE A 152 27.68 15.59 7.69
CA ILE A 152 27.57 14.91 8.98
C ILE A 152 28.97 14.71 9.59
N GLU A 153 29.06 14.79 10.91
CA GLU A 153 30.33 14.62 11.64
C GLU A 153 30.69 13.16 11.90
N GLY A 154 29.74 12.23 11.66
CA GLY A 154 29.97 10.79 11.86
C GLY A 154 28.85 9.96 11.27
N PRO A 155 28.99 8.61 11.24
CA PRO A 155 28.01 7.75 10.58
C PRO A 155 26.66 7.80 11.31
N LEU A 156 25.59 8.11 10.55
CA LEU A 156 24.21 8.04 11.06
C LEU A 156 23.82 6.57 11.23
N PRO A 157 23.21 6.20 12.35
CA PRO A 157 22.76 4.81 12.57
C PRO A 157 21.50 4.52 11.74
N LEU A 158 21.63 4.39 10.43
CA LEU A 158 20.54 4.12 9.51
C LEU A 158 20.14 2.64 9.50
N MET A 159 21.09 1.74 9.81
CA MET A 159 20.80 0.33 10.05
C MET A 159 20.16 0.16 11.43
N TYR A 160 19.26 -0.83 11.51
CA TYR A 160 18.52 -1.19 12.74
C TYR A 160 17.66 -0.04 13.27
N ASN A 161 17.10 0.76 12.33
CA ASN A 161 16.36 1.98 12.61
C ASN A 161 15.12 2.05 11.69
N ALA A 162 14.02 2.63 12.20
CA ALA A 162 12.79 2.82 11.44
C ALA A 162 13.00 3.68 10.19
N LEU A 163 13.90 4.68 10.29
CA LEU A 163 14.18 5.59 9.17
C LEU A 163 14.85 4.84 8.00
N GLY A 164 15.80 3.96 8.28
CA GLY A 164 16.43 3.11 7.25
C GLY A 164 15.41 2.20 6.57
N ILE A 165 14.48 1.62 7.35
CA ILE A 165 13.39 0.82 6.79
C ILE A 165 12.54 1.67 5.82
N VAL A 166 12.17 2.88 6.24
CA VAL A 166 11.35 3.80 5.41
C VAL A 166 12.08 4.14 4.10
N ILE A 167 13.35 4.51 4.17
CA ILE A 167 14.16 4.87 2.98
C ILE A 167 14.14 3.72 1.96
N ALA A 168 14.41 2.49 2.42
CA ALA A 168 14.43 1.33 1.54
C ALA A 168 13.05 0.98 1.00
N LEU A 169 11.99 1.05 1.84
CA LEU A 169 10.61 0.79 1.40
C LEU A 169 10.13 1.83 0.38
N VAL A 170 10.50 3.11 0.56
CA VAL A 170 10.19 4.17 -0.41
C VAL A 170 10.75 3.81 -1.78
N HIS A 171 12.02 3.42 -1.85
CA HIS A 171 12.63 2.99 -3.11
C HIS A 171 11.90 1.78 -3.72
N VAL A 172 11.53 0.80 -2.89
CA VAL A 172 10.85 -0.42 -3.34
C VAL A 172 9.45 -0.10 -3.90
N PHE A 173 8.71 0.79 -3.21
CA PHE A 173 7.29 1.02 -3.51
C PHE A 173 7.01 2.30 -4.31
N LEU A 174 8.01 3.13 -4.58
CA LEU A 174 7.85 4.35 -5.38
C LEU A 174 7.20 4.11 -6.75
N PRO A 175 7.55 3.05 -7.52
CA PRO A 175 6.86 2.76 -8.77
C PRO A 175 5.34 2.57 -8.61
N PHE A 176 4.91 1.93 -7.52
CA PHE A 176 3.49 1.68 -7.24
C PHE A 176 2.71 2.96 -6.90
N MET A 177 3.39 4.04 -6.53
CA MET A 177 2.81 5.37 -6.38
C MET A 177 2.78 6.10 -7.74
N ILE A 178 3.89 6.06 -8.48
CA ILE A 178 4.06 6.81 -9.73
C ILE A 178 3.07 6.34 -10.81
N LEU A 179 2.89 5.02 -10.96
CA LEU A 179 2.10 4.47 -12.07
C LEU A 179 0.62 4.89 -12.03
N PRO A 180 -0.13 4.72 -10.93
CA PRO A 180 -1.52 5.19 -10.90
C PRO A 180 -1.64 6.72 -10.97
N LEU A 181 -0.70 7.46 -10.37
CA LEU A 181 -0.67 8.92 -10.49
C LEU A 181 -0.50 9.35 -11.94
N MET A 182 0.48 8.76 -12.64
CA MET A 182 0.78 9.10 -14.02
C MET A 182 -0.41 8.79 -14.94
N ALA A 183 -1.06 7.63 -14.76
CA ALA A 183 -2.24 7.24 -15.54
C ALA A 183 -3.37 8.26 -15.37
N GLU A 184 -3.63 8.69 -14.14
CA GLU A 184 -4.67 9.67 -13.85
C GLU A 184 -4.34 11.05 -14.42
N ILE A 185 -3.09 11.52 -14.26
CA ILE A 185 -2.64 12.82 -14.78
C ILE A 185 -2.75 12.85 -16.31
N GLN A 186 -2.46 11.73 -16.99
CA GLN A 186 -2.61 11.63 -18.46
C GLN A 186 -4.08 11.78 -18.88
N GLY A 187 -5.01 11.35 -18.06
CA GLY A 187 -6.46 11.47 -18.30
C GLY A 187 -7.01 12.89 -18.12
N VAL A 188 -6.28 13.78 -17.45
CA VAL A 188 -6.73 15.16 -17.22
C VAL A 188 -6.37 16.02 -18.44
N ASP A 189 -7.39 16.63 -19.08
CA ASP A 189 -7.21 17.51 -20.23
C ASP A 189 -6.48 18.80 -19.81
N PRO A 190 -5.31 19.11 -20.42
CA PRO A 190 -4.59 20.35 -20.10
C PRO A 190 -5.36 21.64 -20.37
N SER A 191 -6.37 21.60 -21.26
CA SER A 191 -7.20 22.76 -21.57
C SER A 191 -7.96 23.30 -20.36
N LEU A 192 -8.29 22.42 -19.38
CA LEU A 192 -8.98 22.82 -18.14
C LEU A 192 -8.13 23.77 -17.30
N GLU A 193 -6.84 23.52 -17.21
CA GLU A 193 -5.90 24.40 -16.50
C GLU A 193 -5.72 25.72 -17.25
N THR A 194 -5.64 25.66 -18.60
CA THR A 194 -5.54 26.85 -19.45
C THR A 194 -6.80 27.73 -19.30
N ALA A 195 -7.98 27.12 -19.34
CA ALA A 195 -9.26 27.84 -19.15
C ALA A 195 -9.33 28.54 -17.80
N ALA A 196 -8.93 27.85 -16.73
CA ALA A 196 -8.88 28.47 -15.39
C ALA A 196 -7.96 29.69 -15.36
N ARG A 197 -6.81 29.58 -16.02
CA ARG A 197 -5.83 30.69 -16.11
C ARG A 197 -6.36 31.86 -16.95
N SER A 198 -7.11 31.59 -17.99
CA SER A 198 -7.77 32.63 -18.81
C SER A 198 -8.82 33.40 -18.00
N LEU A 199 -9.41 32.76 -16.98
CA LEU A 199 -10.35 33.39 -16.07
C LEU A 199 -9.63 34.09 -14.90
N GLY A 200 -8.29 34.25 -14.96
CA GLY A 200 -7.52 35.02 -13.97
C GLY A 200 -6.89 34.19 -12.86
N ALA A 201 -7.00 32.86 -12.89
CA ALA A 201 -6.37 32.03 -11.86
C ALA A 201 -4.86 31.98 -12.03
N SER A 202 -4.11 32.12 -10.94
CA SER A 202 -2.65 31.88 -10.96
C SER A 202 -2.37 30.39 -11.22
N ARG A 203 -1.12 30.08 -11.62
CA ARG A 203 -0.71 28.68 -11.89
C ARG A 203 -0.99 27.78 -10.67
N LEU A 204 -0.67 28.27 -9.47
CA LEU A 204 -0.87 27.51 -8.24
C LEU A 204 -2.37 27.32 -7.93
N THR A 205 -3.19 28.35 -8.18
CA THR A 205 -4.65 28.29 -8.00
C THR A 205 -5.27 27.30 -8.97
N ALA A 206 -4.90 27.35 -10.26
CA ALA A 206 -5.37 26.41 -11.26
C ALA A 206 -4.99 24.97 -10.90
N PHE A 207 -3.75 24.76 -10.48
CA PHE A 207 -3.27 23.44 -10.03
C PHE A 207 -4.10 22.94 -8.82
N ARG A 208 -4.24 23.76 -7.77
CA ARG A 208 -4.90 23.35 -6.52
C ARG A 208 -6.41 23.18 -6.66
N ARG A 209 -7.08 23.99 -7.50
CA ARG A 209 -8.54 23.98 -7.62
C ARG A 209 -9.07 23.15 -8.80
N VAL A 210 -8.24 22.91 -9.82
CA VAL A 210 -8.65 22.14 -11.01
C VAL A 210 -7.89 20.82 -11.09
N THR A 211 -6.57 20.89 -11.24
CA THR A 211 -5.75 19.70 -11.56
C THR A 211 -5.68 18.72 -10.39
N LEU A 212 -5.35 19.20 -9.19
CA LEU A 212 -5.16 18.33 -8.01
C LEU A 212 -6.45 17.56 -7.65
N PRO A 213 -7.64 18.18 -7.64
CA PRO A 213 -8.88 17.41 -7.41
C PRO A 213 -9.14 16.37 -8.49
N LEU A 214 -8.83 16.66 -9.75
CA LEU A 214 -9.00 15.70 -10.84
C LEU A 214 -8.03 14.52 -10.72
N CYS A 215 -6.85 14.73 -10.11
CA CYS A 215 -5.86 13.67 -9.88
C CYS A 215 -6.14 12.86 -8.60
N MET A 216 -7.18 13.21 -7.81
CA MET A 216 -7.46 12.54 -6.53
C MET A 216 -7.65 11.02 -6.66
N PRO A 217 -8.33 10.48 -7.70
CA PRO A 217 -8.43 9.02 -7.81
C PRO A 217 -7.08 8.33 -7.93
N GLY A 218 -6.15 8.91 -8.69
CA GLY A 218 -4.77 8.39 -8.80
C GLY A 218 -4.01 8.49 -7.49
N ILE A 219 -4.17 9.61 -6.77
CA ILE A 219 -3.57 9.80 -5.43
C ILE A 219 -4.10 8.73 -4.47
N GLN A 220 -5.42 8.53 -4.45
CA GLN A 220 -6.04 7.51 -3.60
C GLN A 220 -5.52 6.11 -3.92
N ALA A 221 -5.50 5.75 -5.20
CA ALA A 221 -5.05 4.42 -5.65
C ALA A 221 -3.60 4.18 -5.26
N GLY A 222 -2.72 5.15 -5.54
CA GLY A 222 -1.30 5.05 -5.19
C GLY A 222 -1.08 4.97 -3.69
N CYS A 223 -1.75 5.83 -2.91
CA CYS A 223 -1.62 5.83 -1.45
C CYS A 223 -2.09 4.52 -0.82
N ILE A 224 -3.25 4.01 -1.25
CA ILE A 224 -3.78 2.73 -0.74
C ILE A 224 -2.82 1.60 -1.08
N LEU A 225 -2.36 1.54 -2.32
CA LEU A 225 -1.46 0.47 -2.79
C LEU A 225 -0.14 0.48 -2.01
N VAL A 226 0.53 1.64 -1.92
CA VAL A 226 1.81 1.75 -1.21
C VAL A 226 1.64 1.46 0.29
N PHE A 227 0.56 1.96 0.91
CA PHE A 227 0.29 1.73 2.33
C PHE A 227 0.12 0.24 2.63
N VAL A 228 -0.73 -0.46 1.86
CA VAL A 228 -0.98 -1.90 2.05
C VAL A 228 0.29 -2.71 1.83
N LEU A 229 1.04 -2.40 0.76
CA LEU A 229 2.33 -3.06 0.48
C LEU A 229 3.33 -2.83 1.62
N SER A 230 3.37 -1.62 2.20
CA SER A 230 4.27 -1.31 3.32
C SER A 230 3.91 -2.08 4.58
N LEU A 231 2.62 -2.26 4.88
CA LEU A 231 2.16 -3.03 6.05
C LEU A 231 2.53 -4.52 5.94
N SER A 232 2.48 -5.07 4.72
CA SER A 232 2.77 -6.48 4.47
C SER A 232 4.25 -6.76 4.22
N ALA A 233 5.08 -5.71 4.14
CA ALA A 233 6.50 -5.85 3.85
C ALA A 233 7.21 -6.65 4.95
N TYR A 234 7.88 -7.73 4.57
CA TYR A 234 8.63 -8.60 5.47
C TYR A 234 10.14 -8.49 5.23
N VAL A 235 10.60 -8.75 3.99
CA VAL A 235 12.03 -8.93 3.65
C VAL A 235 12.85 -7.67 4.01
N THR A 236 12.39 -6.49 3.58
CA THR A 236 13.14 -5.25 3.81
C THR A 236 13.22 -4.89 5.30
N PRO A 237 12.10 -4.92 6.07
CA PRO A 237 12.19 -4.67 7.51
C PRO A 237 13.00 -5.71 8.29
N SER A 238 12.95 -6.99 7.90
CA SER A 238 13.71 -8.03 8.61
C SER A 238 15.22 -7.83 8.44
N LEU A 239 15.67 -7.43 7.25
CA LEU A 239 17.10 -7.22 6.96
C LEU A 239 17.61 -5.89 7.54
N ILE A 240 16.84 -4.79 7.38
CA ILE A 240 17.31 -3.45 7.76
C ILE A 240 16.99 -3.12 9.23
N GLY A 241 15.82 -3.56 9.72
CA GLY A 241 15.40 -3.34 11.12
C GLY A 241 16.05 -4.28 12.10
N GLY A 242 16.35 -5.51 11.65
CA GLY A 242 16.96 -6.55 12.47
C GLY A 242 16.12 -6.85 13.72
N LEU A 243 16.80 -7.02 14.85
CA LEU A 243 16.16 -7.29 16.13
C LEU A 243 15.64 -6.03 16.83
N ARG A 244 16.14 -4.84 16.44
CA ARG A 244 15.81 -3.58 17.13
C ARG A 244 14.46 -3.01 16.70
N VAL A 245 14.15 -3.08 15.40
CA VAL A 245 12.92 -2.51 14.85
C VAL A 245 12.22 -3.58 14.00
N LYS A 246 11.35 -4.33 14.68
CA LYS A 246 10.52 -5.32 14.00
C LYS A 246 9.18 -4.68 13.61
N THR A 247 8.74 -4.93 12.38
CA THR A 247 7.37 -4.64 11.97
C THR A 247 6.46 -5.80 12.37
N MET A 248 5.16 -5.55 12.37
CA MET A 248 4.18 -6.59 12.70
C MET A 248 4.26 -7.76 11.72
N ALA A 249 4.53 -7.50 10.42
CA ALA A 249 4.70 -8.56 9.41
C ALA A 249 5.88 -9.46 9.75
N VAL A 250 7.00 -8.90 10.26
CA VAL A 250 8.16 -9.71 10.69
C VAL A 250 7.76 -10.58 11.88
N THR A 251 7.04 -10.03 12.86
CA THR A 251 6.60 -10.81 14.04
C THR A 251 5.62 -11.93 13.66
N VAL A 252 4.75 -11.69 12.67
CA VAL A 252 3.84 -12.73 12.16
C VAL A 252 4.65 -13.88 11.56
N VAL A 253 5.66 -13.57 10.74
CA VAL A 253 6.52 -14.60 10.11
C VAL A 253 7.32 -15.35 11.17
N ASP A 254 7.93 -14.64 12.14
CA ASP A 254 8.66 -15.27 13.28
C ASP A 254 7.72 -16.25 14.02
N ALA A 255 6.48 -15.86 14.27
CA ALA A 255 5.51 -16.69 14.99
C ALA A 255 5.10 -17.94 14.20
N LEU A 256 4.88 -17.79 12.89
CA LEU A 256 4.38 -18.88 12.04
C LEU A 256 5.49 -19.84 11.60
N ILE A 257 6.68 -19.34 11.30
CA ILE A 257 7.75 -20.10 10.65
C ILE A 257 8.89 -20.45 11.64
N ASP A 258 9.36 -19.47 12.43
CA ASP A 258 10.54 -19.67 13.27
C ASP A 258 10.18 -20.36 14.59
N THR A 259 9.03 -20.00 15.20
CA THR A 259 8.62 -20.55 16.50
C THR A 259 7.44 -21.52 16.41
N PHE A 260 6.86 -21.72 15.24
CA PHE A 260 5.75 -22.65 14.96
C PHE A 260 4.55 -22.45 15.89
N GLN A 261 4.30 -21.22 16.35
CA GLN A 261 3.13 -20.83 17.14
C GLN A 261 1.99 -20.41 16.20
N TRP A 262 1.43 -21.38 15.46
CA TRP A 262 0.47 -21.08 14.40
C TRP A 262 -0.77 -20.32 14.90
N PRO A 263 -1.40 -20.68 16.04
CA PRO A 263 -2.55 -19.89 16.53
C PRO A 263 -2.20 -18.44 16.83
N TRP A 264 -1.04 -18.22 17.46
CA TRP A 264 -0.57 -16.88 17.81
C TRP A 264 -0.24 -16.06 16.54
N GLY A 265 0.53 -16.63 15.62
CA GLY A 265 0.89 -15.96 14.36
C GLY A 265 -0.34 -15.61 13.52
N SER A 266 -1.34 -16.53 13.49
CA SER A 266 -2.60 -16.29 12.76
C SER A 266 -3.41 -15.16 13.39
N ALA A 267 -3.46 -15.08 14.73
CA ALA A 267 -4.13 -13.97 15.43
C ALA A 267 -3.46 -12.63 15.11
N LEU A 268 -2.12 -12.57 15.14
CA LEU A 268 -1.36 -11.36 14.78
C LEU A 268 -1.60 -10.94 13.33
N ALA A 269 -1.63 -11.90 12.39
CA ALA A 269 -1.90 -11.64 10.97
C ALA A 269 -3.29 -11.05 10.77
N LEU A 270 -4.31 -11.58 11.46
CA LEU A 270 -5.67 -11.06 11.38
C LEU A 270 -5.77 -9.64 11.97
N ILE A 271 -5.15 -9.40 13.12
CA ILE A 271 -5.13 -8.07 13.75
C ILE A 271 -4.52 -7.05 12.79
N LEU A 272 -3.38 -7.37 12.18
CA LEU A 272 -2.72 -6.48 11.21
C LEU A 272 -3.63 -6.25 9.98
N SER A 273 -4.23 -7.32 9.45
CA SER A 273 -5.11 -7.25 8.27
C SER A 273 -6.35 -6.40 8.55
N VAL A 274 -7.01 -6.62 9.69
CA VAL A 274 -8.21 -5.85 10.06
C VAL A 274 -7.85 -4.38 10.31
N THR A 275 -6.76 -4.11 11.02
CA THR A 275 -6.30 -2.75 11.29
C THR A 275 -5.98 -2.02 9.98
N GLY A 276 -5.23 -2.66 9.09
CA GLY A 276 -4.90 -2.11 7.77
C GLY A 276 -6.14 -1.84 6.94
N ALA A 277 -7.06 -2.80 6.88
CA ALA A 277 -8.32 -2.66 6.13
C ALA A 277 -9.18 -1.50 6.68
N LEU A 278 -9.28 -1.36 8.01
CA LEU A 278 -10.03 -0.26 8.63
C LEU A 278 -9.44 1.09 8.24
N ILE A 279 -8.12 1.24 8.26
CA ILE A 279 -7.45 2.50 7.89
C ILE A 279 -7.69 2.80 6.40
N VAL A 280 -7.58 1.81 5.52
CA VAL A 280 -7.82 1.96 4.08
C VAL A 280 -9.27 2.38 3.82
N VAL A 281 -10.24 1.72 4.45
CA VAL A 281 -11.67 2.05 4.30
C VAL A 281 -11.93 3.47 4.80
N LEU A 282 -11.39 3.84 5.96
CA LEU A 282 -11.54 5.18 6.53
C LEU A 282 -10.93 6.23 5.58
N PHE A 283 -9.71 6.02 5.10
CA PHE A 283 -9.04 6.90 4.14
C PHE A 283 -9.88 7.06 2.87
N ALA A 284 -10.35 5.94 2.30
CA ALA A 284 -11.16 5.96 1.08
C ALA A 284 -12.48 6.70 1.27
N ARG A 285 -13.14 6.53 2.43
CA ARG A 285 -14.40 7.24 2.74
C ARG A 285 -14.17 8.75 2.91
N LEU A 286 -13.15 9.14 3.67
CA LEU A 286 -12.83 10.55 3.93
C LEU A 286 -12.48 11.30 2.63
N THR A 287 -11.73 10.66 1.74
CA THR A 287 -11.36 11.29 0.47
C THR A 287 -12.54 11.37 -0.50
N ARG A 288 -13.42 10.34 -0.54
CA ARG A 288 -14.64 10.37 -1.38
C ARG A 288 -15.64 11.44 -0.95
N MET A 289 -15.81 11.68 0.35
CA MET A 289 -16.73 12.71 0.88
C MET A 289 -16.30 14.10 0.44
N LYS A 290 -15.02 14.42 0.52
CA LYS A 290 -14.49 15.73 0.09
C LYS A 290 -14.68 15.96 -1.40
N TRP A 291 -14.70 14.90 -2.21
CA TRP A 291 -14.83 14.99 -3.67
C TRP A 291 -16.28 15.25 -4.10
N LYS A 292 -17.26 14.69 -3.40
CA LYS A 292 -18.69 14.98 -3.69
C LYS A 292 -19.04 16.44 -3.43
N VAL A 293 -18.50 17.02 -2.36
CA VAL A 293 -18.73 18.44 -2.01
C VAL A 293 -18.11 19.38 -3.05
N ALA A 294 -17.00 18.98 -3.70
CA ALA A 294 -16.36 19.81 -4.73
C ALA A 294 -17.09 19.80 -6.09
N ARG A 295 -18.05 18.86 -6.29
CA ARG A 295 -18.82 18.73 -7.53
C ARG A 295 -20.20 19.40 -7.49
N THR A 296 -20.68 19.81 -6.31
CA THR A 296 -21.90 20.59 -6.11
C THR A 296 -21.61 22.07 -5.98
#